data_d5accc02c73250d007980887df7dc23c
#
_entry.id   d5accc02c73250d007980887df7dc23c
#
_cell.length_a   1.000
_cell.length_b   1.000
_cell.length_c   1.000
_cell.angle_alpha   90.00
_cell.angle_beta   90.00
_cell.angle_gamma   90.00
#
_symmetry.space_group_name_H-M   'P 1'
#
loop_
_entity.id
_entity.type
_entity.pdbx_description
1 polymer ?
#
loop_
_entity_poly.entity_id
_entity_poly.type
_entity_poly.pdbx_seq_one_letter_code
_entity_poly.pdbx_strand_id
1 'polypeptide(L)' 'MPTIKINNQPYDIDTLPDAAKQQLQMLAVTDAEIKRLQAQLAIAQTAKNAYARALSEAVKPALPAGDTIKF' A
#
# COMPACT_ATOMS: atom_id res chain seq x y z
N MET A 1 5.06 -30.61 10.22
CA MET A 1 6.00 -29.91 9.33
C MET A 1 5.30 -28.75 8.66
N PRO A 2 5.94 -27.59 8.57
CA PRO A 2 5.27 -26.46 7.95
C PRO A 2 5.07 -26.70 6.46
N THR A 3 3.88 -26.39 5.97
CA THR A 3 3.55 -26.48 4.57
C THR A 3 3.16 -25.11 4.03
N ILE A 4 3.37 -24.92 2.73
CA ILE A 4 3.01 -23.69 2.03
C ILE A 4 2.36 -24.07 0.71
N LYS A 5 1.40 -23.27 0.26
CA LYS A 5 0.80 -23.45 -1.06
C LYS A 5 1.46 -22.55 -2.06
N ILE A 6 1.91 -23.15 -3.14
CA ILE A 6 2.48 -22.42 -4.29
C ILE A 6 1.64 -22.83 -5.50
N ASN A 7 0.98 -21.87 -6.12
CA ASN A 7 0.06 -22.13 -7.25
C ASN A 7 -0.97 -23.21 -6.92
N ASN A 8 -1.53 -23.14 -5.70
CA ASN A 8 -2.52 -24.08 -5.17
C ASN A 8 -1.99 -25.49 -4.92
N GLN A 9 -0.67 -25.68 -4.96
CA GLN A 9 -0.04 -26.96 -4.64
C GLN A 9 0.60 -26.87 -3.26
N PRO A 10 0.33 -27.82 -2.37
CA PRO A 10 0.99 -27.84 -1.06
C PRO A 10 2.41 -28.36 -1.17
N TYR A 11 3.34 -27.72 -0.50
CA TYR A 11 4.72 -28.15 -0.42
C TYR A 11 5.18 -28.12 1.03
N ASP A 12 6.02 -29.07 1.40
CA ASP A 12 6.71 -29.07 2.67
C ASP A 12 7.90 -28.11 2.54
N ILE A 13 7.92 -27.07 3.37
CA ILE A 13 8.98 -26.06 3.31
C ILE A 13 10.36 -26.70 3.50
N ASP A 14 10.44 -27.70 4.39
CA ASP A 14 11.72 -28.34 4.72
C ASP A 14 12.30 -29.13 3.56
N THR A 15 11.48 -29.53 2.60
CA THR A 15 11.95 -30.31 1.45
C THR A 15 12.19 -29.50 0.20
N LEU A 16 11.94 -28.17 0.26
CA LEU A 16 12.16 -27.30 -0.90
C LEU A 16 13.65 -27.11 -1.15
N PRO A 17 14.06 -26.95 -2.41
CA PRO A 17 15.44 -26.54 -2.71
C PRO A 17 15.76 -25.18 -2.09
N ASP A 18 17.05 -24.94 -1.84
CA ASP A 18 17.50 -23.69 -1.24
C ASP A 18 17.09 -22.47 -2.05
N ALA A 19 17.15 -22.57 -3.38
CA ALA A 19 16.73 -21.46 -4.25
C ALA A 19 15.26 -21.12 -4.02
N ALA A 20 14.40 -22.15 -3.86
CA ALA A 20 12.99 -21.92 -3.58
C ALA A 20 12.77 -21.28 -2.23
N LYS A 21 13.52 -21.73 -1.20
CA LYS A 21 13.44 -21.13 0.14
C LYS A 21 13.82 -19.66 0.13
N GLN A 22 14.88 -19.31 -0.61
CA GLN A 22 15.29 -17.92 -0.74
C GLN A 22 14.20 -17.07 -1.40
N GLN A 23 13.59 -17.59 -2.45
CA GLN A 23 12.51 -16.86 -3.11
C GLN A 23 11.30 -16.68 -2.21
N LEU A 24 10.97 -17.68 -1.40
CA LEU A 24 9.89 -17.56 -0.42
C LEU A 24 10.19 -16.46 0.60
N GLN A 25 11.42 -16.37 1.07
CA GLN A 25 11.83 -15.31 1.99
C GLN A 25 11.70 -13.93 1.34
N MET A 26 12.15 -13.80 0.11
CA MET A 26 12.06 -12.53 -0.62
C MET A 26 10.61 -12.15 -0.88
N LEU A 27 9.77 -13.15 -1.19
CA LEU A 27 8.34 -12.90 -1.36
C LEU A 27 7.69 -12.38 -0.09
N ALA A 28 8.01 -12.99 1.05
CA ALA A 28 7.48 -12.56 2.34
C ALA A 28 7.92 -11.13 2.69
N VAL A 29 9.19 -10.82 2.46
CA VAL A 29 9.73 -9.48 2.71
C VAL A 29 9.07 -8.45 1.80
N THR A 30 8.93 -8.77 0.52
CA THR A 30 8.31 -7.89 -0.46
C THR A 30 6.84 -7.64 -0.13
N ASP A 31 6.13 -8.70 0.25
CA ASP A 31 4.71 -8.61 0.62
C ASP A 31 4.52 -7.69 1.83
N ALA A 32 5.37 -7.84 2.84
CA ALA A 32 5.35 -6.96 4.01
C ALA A 32 5.63 -5.51 3.61
N GLU A 33 6.55 -5.29 2.69
CA GLU A 33 6.87 -3.95 2.19
C GLU A 33 5.69 -3.33 1.45
N ILE A 34 5.00 -4.12 0.62
CA ILE A 34 3.80 -3.66 -0.08
C ILE A 34 2.74 -3.21 0.93
N LYS A 35 2.49 -4.00 1.96
CA LYS A 35 1.52 -3.65 3.00
C LYS A 35 1.90 -2.36 3.71
N ARG A 36 3.18 -2.20 4.00
CA ARG A 36 3.69 -0.98 4.64
C ARG A 36 3.47 0.24 3.75
N LEU A 37 3.78 0.10 2.46
CA LEU A 37 3.61 1.18 1.49
C LEU A 37 2.13 1.51 1.28
N GLN A 38 1.26 0.51 1.28
CA GLN A 38 -0.19 0.73 1.17
C GLN A 38 -0.70 1.52 2.36
N ALA A 39 -0.23 1.20 3.56
CA ALA A 39 -0.60 1.96 4.77
C ALA A 39 -0.11 3.40 4.69
N GLN A 40 1.12 3.61 4.24
CA GLN A 40 1.68 4.95 4.06
C GLN A 40 0.91 5.73 3.00
N LEU A 41 0.53 5.07 1.92
CA LEU A 41 -0.26 5.70 0.86
C LEU A 41 -1.63 6.15 1.40
N ALA A 42 -2.28 5.32 2.19
CA ALA A 42 -3.57 5.68 2.79
C ALA A 42 -3.44 6.90 3.70
N ILE A 43 -2.39 6.95 4.50
CA ILE A 43 -2.12 8.08 5.37
C ILE A 43 -1.89 9.35 4.54
N ALA A 44 -1.08 9.24 3.49
CA ALA A 44 -0.77 10.36 2.61
C ALA A 44 -2.01 10.87 1.89
N GLN A 45 -2.87 9.97 1.41
CA GLN A 45 -4.11 10.34 0.75
C GLN A 45 -5.07 11.05 1.71
N THR A 46 -5.17 10.58 2.94
CA THR A 46 -5.98 11.21 3.96
C THR A 46 -5.47 12.64 4.26
N ALA A 47 -4.15 12.78 4.39
CA ALA A 47 -3.54 14.09 4.60
C ALA A 47 -3.78 15.01 3.41
N LYS A 48 -3.64 14.50 2.20
CA LYS A 48 -3.91 15.28 0.99
C LYS A 48 -5.34 15.80 0.97
N ASN A 49 -6.29 14.95 1.28
CA ASN A 49 -7.70 15.32 1.30
C ASN A 49 -7.98 16.39 2.36
N ALA A 50 -7.37 16.24 3.53
CA ALA A 50 -7.53 17.22 4.61
C ALA A 50 -6.93 18.57 4.23
N TYR A 51 -5.74 18.56 3.62
CA TYR A 51 -5.09 19.81 3.19
C TYR A 51 -5.82 20.46 2.03
N ALA A 52 -6.35 19.67 1.11
CA ALA A 52 -7.16 20.17 0.00
C ALA A 52 -8.42 20.88 0.52
N ARG A 53 -9.06 20.26 1.51
CA ARG A 53 -10.25 20.87 2.13
C ARG A 53 -9.88 22.16 2.85
N ALA A 54 -8.80 22.15 3.61
CA ALA A 54 -8.33 23.34 4.32
C ALA A 54 -8.00 24.47 3.35
N LEU A 55 -7.34 24.14 2.24
CA LEU A 55 -7.02 25.14 1.20
C LEU A 55 -8.30 25.69 0.59
N SER A 56 -9.24 24.83 0.26
CA SER A 56 -10.52 25.23 -0.33
C SER A 56 -11.27 26.20 0.60
N GLU A 57 -11.29 25.91 1.90
CA GLU A 57 -11.92 26.77 2.88
C GLU A 57 -11.17 28.10 3.01
N ALA A 58 -9.84 28.06 2.98
CA ALA A 58 -9.02 29.26 3.14
C ALA A 58 -9.17 30.24 1.98
N VAL A 59 -9.41 29.75 0.75
CA VAL A 59 -9.51 30.61 -0.43
C VAL A 59 -10.96 30.97 -0.78
N LYS A 60 -11.95 30.39 -0.12
CA LYS A 60 -13.37 30.65 -0.40
C LYS A 60 -13.71 32.12 -0.46
N PRO A 61 -13.28 32.95 0.49
CA PRO A 61 -13.62 34.37 0.46
C PRO A 61 -13.02 35.10 -0.76
N ALA A 62 -11.98 34.54 -1.39
CA ALA A 62 -11.31 35.17 -2.53
C ALA A 62 -11.78 34.65 -3.88
N LEU A 63 -12.62 33.60 -3.89
CA LEU A 63 -13.08 32.98 -5.14
C LEU A 63 -14.47 33.48 -5.49
N PRO A 64 -14.73 33.73 -6.81
CA PRO A 64 -16.10 33.98 -7.26
C PRO A 64 -16.97 32.74 -7.00
N ALA A 65 -18.28 32.98 -6.86
CA ALA A 65 -19.21 31.88 -6.67
C ALA A 65 -19.17 30.94 -7.88
N GLY A 66 -19.10 29.64 -7.59
CA GLY A 66 -19.08 28.61 -8.63
C GLY A 66 -17.72 28.13 -9.05
N ASP A 67 -16.64 28.79 -8.64
CA ASP A 67 -15.29 28.34 -8.95
C ASP A 67 -14.91 27.17 -8.04
N THR A 68 -14.17 26.22 -8.61
CA THR A 68 -13.68 25.05 -7.88
C THR A 68 -12.17 24.93 -8.02
N ILE A 69 -11.56 24.37 -6.98
CA ILE A 69 -10.12 24.10 -6.96
C ILE A 69 -9.93 22.61 -7.24
N LYS A 70 -9.10 22.29 -8.23
CA LYS A 70 -8.78 20.90 -8.57
C LYS A 70 -7.34 20.58 -8.18
N PHE A 71 -7.18 19.37 -7.66
CA PHE A 71 -5.88 18.87 -7.20
C PHE A 71 -5.48 17.56 -7.88
#